data_b03e96cbd45857b76f9497b590c2bdf6
#
_entry.id   b03e96cbd45857b76f9497b590c2bdf6
#
_cell.length_a   1.000
_cell.length_b   1.000
_cell.length_c   1.000
_cell.angle_alpha   90.00
_cell.angle_beta   90.00
_cell.angle_gamma   90.00
#
_symmetry.space_group_name_H-M   'P 1'
#
loop_
_entity.id
_entity.type
_entity.pdbx_description
1 polymer ?
#
loop_
_entity_poly.entity_id
_entity_poly.type
_entity_poly.pdbx_seq_one_letter_code
_entity_poly.pdbx_strand_id
1 'polypeptide(L)'
;MLMDETPLFDPALLQELDWSNNGISFSPFISPSKPGEGLILRPLCIADFNRGFFKVLSQLTQTGDVTPEQFIKKFDHMKKTGDYYVIVVEDTHLGQIVATATLITEHKFIHSCAKRGRVEEVVVTDVCRGKQLGKLLVATLILLSKKLECYKITLECAPKNVTFYEKFGYKASDETYMQCRFFD
;
A
#
# COMPACT_ATOMS: atom_id res chain seq x y z
N MET A 1 -19.15 -15.04 -2.02
CA MET A 1 -18.10 -14.36 -2.77
C MET A 1 -17.59 -13.11 -2.05
N LEU A 2 -18.44 -12.18 -1.65
CA LEU A 2 -18.04 -10.98 -0.89
C LEU A 2 -17.66 -11.25 0.58
N MET A 3 -17.71 -12.46 1.02
CA MET A 3 -17.23 -12.93 2.33
C MET A 3 -15.87 -13.64 2.24
N ASP A 4 -15.26 -13.65 1.05
CA ASP A 4 -13.99 -14.33 0.80
C ASP A 4 -12.84 -13.55 1.45
N GLU A 5 -12.19 -14.19 2.43
CA GLU A 5 -11.05 -13.65 3.19
C GLU A 5 -9.70 -14.08 2.61
N THR A 6 -9.69 -14.76 1.45
CA THR A 6 -8.43 -15.17 0.81
C THR A 6 -7.59 -13.94 0.51
N PRO A 7 -6.36 -13.87 1.01
CA PRO A 7 -5.52 -12.69 0.84
C PRO A 7 -5.02 -12.55 -0.60
N LEU A 8 -4.80 -11.31 -1.03
CA LEU A 8 -4.25 -10.98 -2.35
C LEU A 8 -2.86 -11.59 -2.56
N PHE A 9 -2.05 -11.62 -1.49
CA PHE A 9 -0.73 -12.24 -1.49
C PHE A 9 -0.47 -12.91 -0.14
N ASP A 10 0.58 -13.71 -0.05
CA ASP A 10 0.90 -14.47 1.17
C ASP A 10 1.18 -13.55 2.35
N PRO A 11 0.37 -13.60 3.42
CA PRO A 11 0.57 -12.79 4.61
C PRO A 11 1.93 -13.01 5.29
N ALA A 12 2.56 -14.16 5.09
CA ALA A 12 3.87 -14.47 5.65
C ALA A 12 4.93 -13.45 5.21
N LEU A 13 4.79 -12.86 4.02
CA LEU A 13 5.69 -11.81 3.53
C LEU A 13 5.72 -10.60 4.47
N LEU A 14 4.59 -10.24 5.07
CA LEU A 14 4.53 -9.13 6.03
C LEU A 14 5.05 -9.54 7.41
N GLN A 15 4.79 -10.78 7.82
CA GLN A 15 5.22 -11.31 9.13
C GLN A 15 6.74 -11.49 9.20
N GLU A 16 7.39 -11.75 8.09
CA GLU A 16 8.83 -12.00 7.98
C GLU A 16 9.66 -10.73 7.79
N LEU A 17 9.04 -9.55 7.77
CA LEU A 17 9.77 -8.28 7.63
C LEU A 17 10.63 -8.02 8.86
N ASP A 18 11.89 -7.66 8.64
CA ASP A 18 12.78 -7.20 9.72
C ASP A 18 12.48 -5.76 10.08
N TRP A 19 11.49 -5.57 10.94
CA TRP A 19 11.03 -4.24 11.34
C TRP A 19 12.09 -3.43 12.08
N SER A 20 13.03 -4.09 12.76
CA SER A 20 14.12 -3.41 13.46
C SER A 20 15.02 -2.58 12.52
N ASN A 21 15.05 -2.92 11.23
CA ASN A 21 15.85 -2.26 10.21
C ASN A 21 15.07 -1.23 9.35
N ASN A 22 13.88 -0.80 9.79
CA ASN A 22 13.10 0.18 9.00
C ASN A 22 13.70 1.59 8.99
N GLY A 23 14.57 1.92 9.95
CA GLY A 23 15.25 3.22 10.03
C GLY A 23 14.36 4.40 10.43
N ILE A 24 13.09 4.15 10.75
CA ILE A 24 12.09 5.18 11.05
C ILE A 24 11.66 5.06 12.51
N SER A 25 11.61 6.19 13.21
CA SER A 25 11.12 6.26 14.58
C SER A 25 9.61 6.39 14.63
N PHE A 26 8.99 5.62 15.53
CA PHE A 26 7.56 5.69 15.83
C PHE A 26 7.35 6.01 17.31
N SER A 27 6.50 6.98 17.59
CA SER A 27 6.15 7.37 18.96
C SER A 27 4.64 7.65 19.06
N PRO A 28 3.88 6.78 19.74
CA PRO A 28 4.28 5.51 20.36
C PRO A 28 4.76 4.49 19.33
N PHE A 29 5.49 3.48 19.81
CA PHE A 29 6.02 2.43 18.94
C PHE A 29 4.88 1.59 18.32
N ILE A 30 4.89 1.46 17.01
CA ILE A 30 4.00 0.57 16.25
C ILE A 30 4.81 -0.22 15.22
N SER A 31 4.23 -1.31 14.74
CA SER A 31 4.83 -2.17 13.73
C SER A 31 3.74 -2.81 12.85
N PRO A 32 4.09 -3.46 11.74
CA PRO A 32 3.09 -4.17 10.93
C PRO A 32 2.28 -5.21 11.72
N SER A 33 2.89 -5.87 12.71
CA SER A 33 2.20 -6.84 13.57
C SER A 33 1.43 -6.19 14.74
N LYS A 34 1.73 -4.94 15.06
CA LYS A 34 1.08 -4.16 16.11
C LYS A 34 0.86 -2.72 15.65
N PRO A 35 -0.06 -2.51 14.69
CA PRO A 35 -0.26 -1.18 14.07
C PRO A 35 -0.96 -0.17 14.97
N GLY A 36 -1.52 -0.61 16.08
CA GLY A 36 -2.25 0.19 17.06
C GLY A 36 -3.36 -0.62 17.68
N GLU A 37 -3.92 -0.11 18.79
CA GLU A 37 -5.01 -0.80 19.46
C GLU A 37 -6.23 -0.94 18.54
N GLY A 38 -6.75 -2.17 18.44
CA GLY A 38 -7.90 -2.48 17.60
C GLY A 38 -7.61 -2.45 16.09
N LEU A 39 -6.35 -2.32 15.68
CA LEU A 39 -5.97 -2.25 14.26
C LEU A 39 -5.21 -3.51 13.85
N ILE A 40 -5.44 -3.93 12.61
CA ILE A 40 -4.69 -5.02 11.96
C ILE A 40 -4.19 -4.52 10.60
N LEU A 41 -2.90 -4.77 10.31
CA LEU A 41 -2.31 -4.56 8.99
C LEU A 41 -2.16 -5.91 8.31
N ARG A 42 -2.71 -6.05 7.11
CA ARG A 42 -2.75 -7.31 6.36
C ARG A 42 -2.91 -7.08 4.85
N PRO A 43 -2.73 -8.12 4.02
CA PRO A 43 -3.10 -8.03 2.61
C PRO A 43 -4.59 -7.77 2.41
N LEU A 44 -4.92 -7.10 1.31
CA LEU A 44 -6.30 -6.93 0.84
C LEU A 44 -6.94 -8.30 0.60
N CYS A 45 -8.24 -8.43 0.90
CA CYS A 45 -9.06 -9.57 0.51
C CYS A 45 -10.37 -9.11 -0.15
N ILE A 46 -11.10 -10.02 -0.78
CA ILE A 46 -12.36 -9.68 -1.48
C ILE A 46 -13.39 -9.11 -0.52
N ALA A 47 -13.46 -9.64 0.71
CA ALA A 47 -14.41 -9.16 1.73
C ALA A 47 -14.22 -7.67 2.08
N ASP A 48 -13.08 -7.09 1.80
CA ASP A 48 -12.80 -5.68 2.09
C ASP A 48 -13.61 -4.71 1.23
N PHE A 49 -14.19 -5.19 0.12
CA PHE A 49 -15.17 -4.40 -0.63
C PHE A 49 -16.29 -3.90 0.29
N ASN A 50 -16.82 -4.77 1.13
CA ASN A 50 -17.89 -4.44 2.07
C ASN A 50 -17.40 -3.74 3.36
N ARG A 51 -16.07 -3.68 3.57
CA ARG A 51 -15.47 -2.98 4.70
C ARG A 51 -15.06 -1.56 4.37
N GLY A 52 -15.55 -1.00 3.27
CA GLY A 52 -15.34 0.39 2.91
C GLY A 52 -14.00 0.67 2.21
N PHE A 53 -13.40 -0.31 1.53
CA PHE A 53 -12.14 -0.12 0.81
C PHE A 53 -12.19 1.06 -0.17
N PHE A 54 -13.23 1.14 -1.01
CA PHE A 54 -13.39 2.26 -1.95
C PHE A 54 -13.72 3.58 -1.27
N LYS A 55 -14.35 3.56 -0.11
CA LYS A 55 -14.59 4.75 0.69
C LYS A 55 -13.27 5.38 1.15
N VAL A 56 -12.29 4.56 1.52
CA VAL A 56 -10.94 5.04 1.86
C VAL A 56 -10.26 5.62 0.63
N LEU A 57 -10.27 4.91 -0.49
CA LEU A 57 -9.66 5.37 -1.74
C LEU A 57 -10.29 6.68 -2.24
N SER A 58 -11.59 6.89 -2.00
CA SER A 58 -12.29 8.11 -2.42
C SER A 58 -11.78 9.37 -1.73
N GLN A 59 -11.08 9.25 -0.62
CA GLN A 59 -10.43 10.37 0.05
C GLN A 59 -9.12 10.79 -0.64
N LEU A 60 -8.57 9.93 -1.49
CA LEU A 60 -7.37 10.24 -2.27
C LEU A 60 -7.73 10.85 -3.62
N THR A 61 -8.69 10.24 -4.32
CA THR A 61 -9.09 10.61 -5.67
C THR A 61 -10.49 10.07 -6.00
N GLN A 62 -11.00 10.45 -7.17
CA GLN A 62 -12.24 9.92 -7.67
C GLN A 62 -12.11 8.42 -7.99
N THR A 63 -12.96 7.59 -7.37
CA THR A 63 -12.95 6.13 -7.56
C THR A 63 -13.91 5.65 -8.65
N GLY A 64 -14.91 6.46 -9.00
CA GLY A 64 -16.00 6.04 -9.86
C GLY A 64 -16.92 5.03 -9.18
N ASP A 65 -17.93 4.58 -9.92
CA ASP A 65 -18.84 3.54 -9.46
C ASP A 65 -18.27 2.16 -9.80
N VAL A 66 -17.96 1.39 -8.76
CA VAL A 66 -17.38 0.05 -8.91
C VAL A 66 -18.36 -1.00 -8.39
N THR A 67 -18.74 -1.94 -9.24
CA THR A 67 -19.58 -3.07 -8.82
C THR A 67 -18.74 -4.13 -8.12
N PRO A 68 -19.35 -4.98 -7.27
CA PRO A 68 -18.64 -6.12 -6.67
C PRO A 68 -17.95 -7.01 -7.71
N GLU A 69 -18.59 -7.27 -8.83
CA GLU A 69 -18.07 -8.11 -9.91
C GLU A 69 -16.82 -7.48 -10.55
N GLN A 70 -16.83 -6.17 -10.76
CA GLN A 70 -15.65 -5.45 -11.27
C GLN A 70 -14.48 -5.54 -10.29
N PHE A 71 -14.75 -5.38 -9.01
CA PHE A 71 -13.73 -5.49 -7.97
C PHE A 71 -13.13 -6.90 -7.92
N ILE A 72 -13.97 -7.93 -7.88
CA ILE A 72 -13.53 -9.33 -7.85
C ILE A 72 -12.67 -9.65 -9.07
N LYS A 73 -13.11 -9.24 -10.26
CA LYS A 73 -12.37 -9.47 -11.51
C LYS A 73 -10.99 -8.79 -11.47
N LYS A 74 -10.93 -7.57 -10.97
CA LYS A 74 -9.66 -6.83 -10.83
C LYS A 74 -8.76 -7.49 -9.78
N PHE A 75 -9.31 -7.88 -8.64
CA PHE A 75 -8.60 -8.58 -7.58
C PHE A 75 -7.98 -9.89 -8.10
N ASP A 76 -8.76 -10.71 -8.80
CA ASP A 76 -8.29 -11.98 -9.35
C ASP A 76 -7.18 -11.77 -10.38
N HIS A 77 -7.30 -10.74 -11.21
CA HIS A 77 -6.25 -10.37 -12.16
C HIS A 77 -4.96 -9.99 -11.44
N MET A 78 -5.03 -9.12 -10.44
CA MET A 78 -3.87 -8.71 -9.67
C MET A 78 -3.22 -9.88 -8.94
N LYS A 79 -4.03 -10.76 -8.34
CA LYS A 79 -3.55 -11.95 -7.65
C LYS A 79 -2.83 -12.90 -8.61
N LYS A 80 -3.37 -13.09 -9.80
CA LYS A 80 -2.80 -13.98 -10.81
C LYS A 80 -1.47 -13.47 -11.36
N THR A 81 -1.31 -12.15 -11.56
CA THR A 81 -0.04 -11.57 -12.03
C THR A 81 1.07 -11.73 -10.99
N GLY A 82 0.74 -11.71 -9.69
CA GLY A 82 1.70 -11.86 -8.61
C GLY A 82 2.58 -10.65 -8.35
N ASP A 83 2.29 -9.50 -8.98
CA ASP A 83 3.11 -8.29 -8.87
C ASP A 83 2.45 -7.16 -8.07
N TYR A 84 1.26 -7.39 -7.54
CA TYR A 84 0.48 -6.41 -6.79
C TYR A 84 0.39 -6.77 -5.32
N TYR A 85 0.87 -5.88 -4.47
CA TYR A 85 0.89 -6.05 -3.01
C TYR A 85 0.09 -4.91 -2.39
N VAL A 86 -1.22 -5.12 -2.29
CA VAL A 86 -2.12 -4.14 -1.66
C VAL A 86 -2.25 -4.50 -0.20
N ILE A 87 -1.81 -3.60 0.68
CA ILE A 87 -1.96 -3.74 2.13
C ILE A 87 -3.07 -2.81 2.62
N VAL A 88 -3.77 -3.27 3.63
CA VAL A 88 -4.83 -2.50 4.28
C VAL A 88 -4.63 -2.50 5.78
N VAL A 89 -5.14 -1.46 6.44
CA VAL A 89 -5.31 -1.42 7.88
C VAL A 89 -6.80 -1.46 8.17
N GLU A 90 -7.21 -2.47 8.92
CA GLU A 90 -8.60 -2.65 9.37
C GLU A 90 -8.75 -2.20 10.81
N ASP A 91 -9.76 -1.40 11.09
CA ASP A 91 -10.25 -1.18 12.45
C ASP A 91 -11.21 -2.33 12.78
N THR A 92 -10.77 -3.23 13.66
CA THR A 92 -11.51 -4.46 14.00
C THR A 92 -12.75 -4.20 14.84
N HIS A 93 -12.81 -3.07 15.55
CA HIS A 93 -14.00 -2.70 16.32
C HIS A 93 -15.13 -2.22 15.40
N LEU A 94 -14.76 -1.54 14.31
CA LEU A 94 -15.72 -1.03 13.33
C LEU A 94 -15.96 -2.01 12.16
N GLY A 95 -15.05 -2.97 11.96
CA GLY A 95 -15.06 -3.83 10.78
C GLY A 95 -14.88 -3.02 9.49
N GLN A 96 -14.03 -1.98 9.53
CA GLN A 96 -13.84 -1.05 8.42
C GLN A 96 -12.36 -0.89 8.07
N ILE A 97 -12.07 -0.76 6.78
CA ILE A 97 -10.74 -0.38 6.32
C ILE A 97 -10.55 1.12 6.60
N VAL A 98 -9.41 1.46 7.18
CA VAL A 98 -9.08 2.85 7.56
C VAL A 98 -7.84 3.38 6.87
N ALA A 99 -7.05 2.53 6.25
CA ALA A 99 -5.87 2.93 5.49
C ALA A 99 -5.50 1.86 4.47
N THR A 100 -4.83 2.27 3.40
CA THR A 100 -4.32 1.35 2.39
C THR A 100 -3.10 1.93 1.69
N ALA A 101 -2.29 1.07 1.12
CA ALA A 101 -1.19 1.41 0.22
C ALA A 101 -0.90 0.22 -0.69
N THR A 102 -0.36 0.50 -1.87
CA THR A 102 -0.06 -0.52 -2.87
C THR A 102 1.42 -0.47 -3.25
N LEU A 103 2.05 -1.64 -3.31
CA LEU A 103 3.34 -1.84 -3.94
C LEU A 103 3.12 -2.65 -5.21
N ILE A 104 3.68 -2.16 -6.32
CA ILE A 104 3.70 -2.87 -7.60
C ILE A 104 5.15 -3.22 -7.91
N THR A 105 5.42 -4.45 -8.34
CA THR A 105 6.74 -4.82 -8.86
C THR A 105 6.74 -4.76 -10.38
N GLU A 106 7.66 -3.98 -10.92
CA GLU A 106 7.82 -3.77 -12.36
C GLU A 106 9.09 -4.46 -12.83
N HIS A 107 8.94 -5.46 -13.69
CA HIS A 107 10.07 -6.25 -14.21
C HIS A 107 10.78 -5.50 -15.33
N LYS A 108 12.11 -5.59 -15.35
CA LYS A 108 12.96 -4.90 -16.30
C LYS A 108 14.02 -5.83 -16.88
N PHE A 109 14.52 -5.51 -18.06
CA PHE A 109 15.70 -6.16 -18.61
C PHE A 109 17.00 -5.47 -18.16
N ILE A 110 16.97 -4.16 -17.93
CA ILE A 110 18.12 -3.41 -17.41
C ILE A 110 18.48 -3.83 -15.98
N HIS A 111 19.66 -3.46 -15.52
CA HIS A 111 20.19 -3.82 -14.20
C HIS A 111 20.15 -5.34 -13.96
N SER A 112 20.58 -6.12 -14.98
CA SER A 112 20.64 -7.59 -14.90
C SER A 112 19.25 -8.23 -14.67
N CYS A 113 18.26 -7.82 -15.45
CA CYS A 113 16.88 -8.31 -15.32
C CYS A 113 16.30 -8.03 -13.93
N ALA A 114 16.55 -6.86 -13.40
CA ALA A 114 16.04 -6.43 -12.11
C ALA A 114 14.54 -6.14 -12.13
N LYS A 115 13.99 -5.88 -10.95
CA LYS A 115 12.64 -5.33 -10.80
C LYS A 115 12.67 -4.09 -9.92
N ARG A 116 11.74 -3.18 -10.17
CA ARG A 116 11.55 -1.95 -9.43
C ARG A 116 10.26 -2.03 -8.64
N GLY A 117 10.29 -1.61 -7.37
CA GLY A 117 9.08 -1.38 -6.59
C GLY A 117 8.50 -0.01 -6.92
N ARG A 118 7.17 0.06 -7.00
CA ARG A 118 6.43 1.29 -7.25
C ARG A 118 5.30 1.42 -6.23
N VAL A 119 5.29 2.53 -5.49
CA VAL A 119 4.26 2.80 -4.48
C VAL A 119 3.13 3.62 -5.10
N GLU A 120 1.91 3.17 -4.87
CA GLU A 120 0.68 3.77 -5.36
C GLU A 120 -0.39 3.82 -4.27
N GLU A 121 -1.31 4.77 -4.41
CA GLU A 121 -2.57 4.82 -3.67
C GLU A 121 -2.40 4.75 -2.14
N VAL A 122 -1.44 5.52 -1.59
CA VAL A 122 -1.26 5.65 -0.14
C VAL A 122 -2.32 6.60 0.40
N VAL A 123 -3.20 6.09 1.25
CA VAL A 123 -4.28 6.89 1.85
C VAL A 123 -4.65 6.40 3.24
N VAL A 124 -4.88 7.34 4.14
CA VAL A 124 -5.38 7.11 5.51
C VAL A 124 -6.65 7.95 5.67
N THR A 125 -7.70 7.36 6.25
CA THR A 125 -8.93 8.10 6.51
C THR A 125 -8.69 9.27 7.45
N ASP A 126 -9.47 10.33 7.28
CA ASP A 126 -9.36 11.55 8.11
C ASP A 126 -9.45 11.25 9.61
N VAL A 127 -10.33 10.33 10.00
CA VAL A 127 -10.58 9.98 11.40
C VAL A 127 -9.39 9.23 12.05
N CYS A 128 -8.49 8.68 11.24
CA CYS A 128 -7.31 7.95 11.71
C CYS A 128 -6.01 8.71 11.51
N ARG A 129 -6.06 9.96 11.05
CA ARG A 129 -4.86 10.81 10.95
C ARG A 129 -4.29 11.08 12.35
N GLY A 130 -2.96 11.16 12.43
CA GLY A 130 -2.25 11.33 13.69
C GLY A 130 -1.89 10.02 14.40
N LYS A 131 -2.28 8.87 13.88
CA LYS A 131 -1.94 7.53 14.40
C LYS A 131 -0.69 6.92 13.73
N GLN A 132 0.06 7.69 12.98
CA GLN A 132 1.28 7.27 12.26
C GLN A 132 1.04 6.20 11.18
N LEU A 133 -0.21 5.99 10.74
CA LEU A 133 -0.53 4.91 9.79
C LEU A 133 0.10 5.14 8.41
N GLY A 134 0.17 6.38 7.93
CA GLY A 134 0.86 6.71 6.69
C GLY A 134 2.34 6.34 6.73
N LYS A 135 3.02 6.69 7.82
CA LYS A 135 4.41 6.30 8.07
C LYS A 135 4.56 4.77 8.09
N LEU A 136 3.66 4.10 8.80
CA LEU A 136 3.68 2.64 8.92
C LEU A 136 3.55 1.97 7.56
N LEU A 137 2.57 2.41 6.76
CA LEU A 137 2.35 1.86 5.42
C LEU A 137 3.57 2.04 4.51
N VAL A 138 4.12 3.25 4.45
CA VAL A 138 5.28 3.55 3.60
C VAL A 138 6.51 2.74 4.05
N ALA A 139 6.80 2.71 5.35
CA ALA A 139 7.91 1.93 5.87
C ALA A 139 7.75 0.43 5.59
N THR A 140 6.53 -0.09 5.73
CA THR A 140 6.21 -1.50 5.45
C THR A 140 6.49 -1.83 3.98
N LEU A 141 6.05 -0.99 3.04
CA LEU A 141 6.27 -1.23 1.61
C LEU A 141 7.75 -1.13 1.22
N ILE A 142 8.53 -0.27 1.88
CA ILE A 142 9.98 -0.20 1.65
C ILE A 142 10.65 -1.51 2.04
N LEU A 143 10.33 -2.04 3.22
CA LEU A 143 10.89 -3.31 3.67
C LEU A 143 10.42 -4.48 2.79
N LEU A 144 9.15 -4.47 2.40
CA LEU A 144 8.62 -5.49 1.48
C LEU A 144 9.35 -5.45 0.13
N SER A 145 9.58 -4.26 -0.41
CA SER A 145 10.33 -4.06 -1.65
C SER A 145 11.75 -4.62 -1.57
N LYS A 146 12.43 -4.41 -0.44
CA LYS A 146 13.76 -5.02 -0.19
C LYS A 146 13.68 -6.54 -0.13
N LYS A 147 12.70 -7.07 0.59
CA LYS A 147 12.49 -8.52 0.71
C LYS A 147 12.22 -9.17 -0.65
N LEU A 148 11.51 -8.46 -1.53
CA LEU A 148 11.23 -8.90 -2.90
C LEU A 148 12.40 -8.66 -3.87
N GLU A 149 13.55 -8.20 -3.37
CA GLU A 149 14.76 -7.97 -4.14
C GLU A 149 14.63 -6.92 -5.25
N CYS A 150 13.80 -5.89 -5.02
CA CYS A 150 13.75 -4.73 -5.91
C CYS A 150 15.05 -3.93 -5.82
N TYR A 151 15.56 -3.46 -6.99
CA TYR A 151 16.79 -2.66 -6.97
C TYR A 151 16.56 -1.22 -6.53
N LYS A 152 15.32 -0.74 -6.65
CA LYS A 152 14.86 0.55 -6.09
C LYS A 152 13.35 0.54 -5.90
N ILE A 153 12.86 1.50 -5.14
CA ILE A 153 11.44 1.78 -4.97
C ILE A 153 11.18 3.25 -5.33
N THR A 154 10.11 3.51 -6.08
CA THR A 154 9.77 4.85 -6.56
C THR A 154 8.31 5.18 -6.28
N LEU A 155 8.01 6.49 -6.27
CA LEU A 155 6.65 7.01 -6.19
C LEU A 155 6.59 8.40 -6.83
N GLU A 156 5.39 8.84 -7.14
CA GLU A 156 5.12 10.25 -7.45
C GLU A 156 4.32 10.86 -6.31
N CYS A 157 4.59 12.10 -5.97
CA CYS A 157 3.86 12.82 -4.94
C CYS A 157 3.75 14.30 -5.28
N ALA A 158 2.77 14.97 -4.66
CA ALA A 158 2.69 16.42 -4.74
C ALA A 158 3.92 17.05 -4.06
N PRO A 159 4.40 18.21 -4.55
CA PRO A 159 5.59 18.85 -3.98
C PRO A 159 5.53 19.05 -2.46
N LYS A 160 4.35 19.33 -1.91
CA LYS A 160 4.15 19.50 -0.47
C LYS A 160 4.43 18.24 0.36
N ASN A 161 4.46 17.05 -0.27
CA ASN A 161 4.69 15.77 0.38
C ASN A 161 6.14 15.28 0.26
N VAL A 162 7.00 15.99 -0.45
CA VAL A 162 8.41 15.58 -0.67
C VAL A 162 9.11 15.37 0.66
N THR A 163 9.03 16.32 1.58
CA THR A 163 9.69 16.24 2.90
C THR A 163 9.20 15.06 3.72
N PHE A 164 7.94 14.66 3.58
CA PHE A 164 7.42 13.45 4.22
C PHE A 164 8.15 12.21 3.72
N TYR A 165 8.30 12.06 2.41
CA TYR A 165 8.95 10.89 1.82
C TYR A 165 10.48 10.89 1.99
N GLU A 166 11.11 12.06 2.06
CA GLU A 166 12.55 12.16 2.33
C GLU A 166 12.96 11.52 3.67
N LYS A 167 12.06 11.52 4.66
CA LYS A 167 12.29 10.87 5.95
C LYS A 167 12.52 9.37 5.84
N PHE A 168 12.03 8.75 4.76
CA PHE A 168 12.19 7.31 4.49
C PHE A 168 13.40 6.99 3.61
N GLY A 169 14.16 8.01 3.19
CA GLY A 169 15.29 7.85 2.29
C GLY A 169 14.98 8.05 0.80
N TYR A 170 13.73 8.44 0.46
CA TYR A 170 13.45 8.88 -0.89
C TYR A 170 14.17 10.19 -1.21
N LYS A 171 14.51 10.37 -2.46
CA LYS A 171 15.11 11.62 -2.96
C LYS A 171 14.35 12.06 -4.20
N ALA A 172 14.12 13.37 -4.31
CA ALA A 172 13.56 13.93 -5.53
C ALA A 172 14.49 13.61 -6.72
N SER A 173 13.90 13.15 -7.81
CA SER A 173 14.61 12.84 -9.04
C SER A 173 14.69 14.07 -9.95
N ASP A 174 15.68 14.11 -10.83
CA ASP A 174 15.77 15.10 -11.90
C ASP A 174 14.82 14.79 -13.06
N GLU A 175 14.21 13.60 -13.05
CA GLU A 175 13.24 13.19 -14.06
C GLU A 175 11.89 13.87 -13.81
N THR A 176 11.23 14.31 -14.88
CA THR A 176 9.91 14.92 -14.80
C THR A 176 8.84 13.86 -15.03
N TYR A 177 7.85 13.81 -14.12
CA TYR A 177 6.65 13.00 -14.35
C TYR A 177 5.81 13.62 -15.47
N MET A 178 5.44 12.79 -16.43
CA MET A 178 4.61 13.20 -17.57
C MET A 178 3.44 12.23 -17.71
N GLN A 179 2.27 12.74 -18.05
CA GLN A 179 1.08 11.92 -18.29
C GLN A 179 0.34 12.37 -19.54
N CYS A 180 -0.30 11.42 -20.20
CA CYS A 180 -1.27 11.66 -21.25
C CYS A 180 -2.54 10.91 -20.83
N ARG A 181 -3.59 11.65 -20.49
CA ARG A 181 -4.83 11.09 -19.95
C ARG A 181 -5.87 10.89 -21.05
N PHE A 182 -6.50 9.73 -21.10
CA PHE A 182 -7.51 9.38 -22.11
C PHE A 182 -8.93 9.38 -21.53
N PHE A 183 -9.07 9.22 -20.22
CA PHE A 183 -10.34 9.26 -19.48
C PHE A 183 -10.21 10.11 -18.23
N ASP A 184 -11.31 10.68 -17.75
CA ASP A 184 -11.36 11.44 -16.49
C ASP A 184 -11.31 10.54 -15.26
#